data_0a19fc2e434255ae7bc898a07d02020f
#
_entry.id   0a19fc2e434255ae7bc898a07d02020f
#
_cell.length_a   1.000
_cell.length_b   1.000
_cell.length_c   1.000
_cell.angle_alpha   90.00
_cell.angle_beta   90.00
_cell.angle_gamma   90.00
#
_symmetry.space_group_name_H-M   'P 1'
#
loop_
_entity.id
_entity.type
_entity.pdbx_description
1 polymer ?
#
loop_
_entity_poly.entity_id
_entity_poly.type
_entity_poly.pdbx_seq_one_letter_code
_entity_poly.pdbx_strand_id
1 'polypeptide(L)'
;KEQLDLLGIPEEMMPRIVKPWDIIGHLTEEIAQETGLPAGIPICGGAGDTMQSMIGSGNMKPGQAVDVAGTCSMFCVSTKGIIPELSKKGAGLVFNSGSLPDTYFYWGYIRTGGLALRWFKDNICKKAEDDNYYRVLEEDARKVPAGSDGVLFLPYLTGGINDIPDAVGCFLNMTMDTDQ
;
A
#
# COMPACT_ATOMS: atom_id res chain seq x y z
N LYS A 1 -21.92 -1.50 -15.98
CA LYS A 1 -22.84 -2.28 -16.84
C LYS A 1 -22.10 -2.92 -18.01
N GLU A 2 -21.42 -2.17 -18.88
CA GLU A 2 -20.68 -2.70 -20.03
C GLU A 2 -19.73 -3.88 -19.70
N GLN A 3 -19.01 -3.80 -18.57
CA GLN A 3 -18.11 -4.88 -18.12
C GLN A 3 -18.88 -6.14 -17.71
N LEU A 4 -20.03 -5.98 -17.07
CA LEU A 4 -20.89 -7.10 -16.70
C LEU A 4 -21.49 -7.77 -17.94
N ASP A 5 -21.96 -6.97 -18.91
CA ASP A 5 -22.49 -7.44 -20.18
C ASP A 5 -21.42 -8.23 -20.97
N LEU A 6 -20.17 -7.71 -20.97
CA LEU A 6 -19.02 -8.39 -21.62
C LEU A 6 -18.69 -9.75 -20.97
N LEU A 7 -18.87 -9.86 -19.66
CA LEU A 7 -18.59 -11.08 -18.90
C LEU A 7 -19.80 -12.01 -18.78
N GLY A 8 -20.96 -11.60 -19.29
CA GLY A 8 -22.21 -12.37 -19.19
C GLY A 8 -22.73 -12.48 -17.75
N ILE A 9 -22.40 -11.51 -16.88
CA ILE A 9 -22.83 -11.48 -15.47
C ILE A 9 -24.10 -10.65 -15.36
N PRO A 10 -25.24 -11.23 -14.92
CA PRO A 10 -26.46 -10.47 -14.66
C PRO A 10 -26.26 -9.40 -13.59
N GLU A 11 -26.78 -8.19 -13.85
CA GLU A 11 -26.61 -7.04 -12.94
C GLU A 11 -27.22 -7.29 -11.54
N GLU A 12 -28.29 -8.08 -11.48
CA GLU A 12 -28.96 -8.49 -10.23
C GLU A 12 -28.12 -9.41 -9.35
N MET A 13 -27.05 -10.01 -9.87
CA MET A 13 -26.08 -10.79 -9.08
C MET A 13 -25.09 -9.90 -8.34
N MET A 14 -25.01 -8.62 -8.69
CA MET A 14 -24.08 -7.70 -8.07
C MET A 14 -24.71 -7.04 -6.82
N PRO A 15 -23.93 -6.87 -5.75
CA PRO A 15 -24.42 -6.09 -4.60
C PRO A 15 -24.60 -4.63 -4.97
N ARG A 16 -25.45 -3.93 -4.22
CA ARG A 16 -25.61 -2.48 -4.38
C ARG A 16 -24.26 -1.77 -4.13
N ILE A 17 -23.83 -0.99 -5.11
CA ILE A 17 -22.64 -0.15 -4.96
C ILE A 17 -23.02 1.08 -4.11
N VAL A 18 -22.23 1.32 -3.08
CA VAL A 18 -22.40 2.45 -2.15
C VAL A 18 -21.08 3.21 -2.02
N LYS A 19 -21.17 4.45 -1.54
CA LYS A 19 -19.98 5.22 -1.18
C LYS A 19 -19.48 4.79 0.20
N PRO A 20 -18.19 4.94 0.49
CA PRO A 20 -17.60 4.55 1.78
C PRO A 20 -18.32 5.13 3.00
N TRP A 21 -18.84 6.33 2.88
CA TRP A 21 -19.55 7.07 3.93
C TRP A 21 -21.07 6.91 3.94
N ASP A 22 -21.64 6.19 2.98
CA ASP A 22 -23.09 5.92 2.99
C ASP A 22 -23.44 5.00 4.16
N ILE A 23 -24.51 5.32 4.89
CA ILE A 23 -25.03 4.45 5.92
C ILE A 23 -25.74 3.27 5.24
N ILE A 24 -25.24 2.07 5.49
CA ILE A 24 -25.76 0.82 4.92
C ILE A 24 -26.65 0.04 5.89
N GLY A 25 -26.65 0.40 7.16
CA GLY A 25 -27.42 -0.24 8.21
C GLY A 25 -27.14 0.39 9.57
N HIS A 26 -27.66 -0.26 10.59
CA HIS A 26 -27.45 0.10 11.99
C HIS A 26 -27.17 -1.13 12.81
N LEU A 27 -26.41 -0.98 13.91
CA LEU A 27 -26.09 -2.07 14.81
C LEU A 27 -27.38 -2.62 15.45
N THR A 28 -27.59 -3.93 15.34
CA THR A 28 -28.75 -4.59 15.92
C THR A 28 -28.64 -4.69 17.44
N GLU A 29 -29.77 -4.86 18.14
CA GLU A 29 -29.78 -5.06 19.59
C GLU A 29 -29.01 -6.33 20.00
N GLU A 30 -29.09 -7.39 19.21
CA GLU A 30 -28.37 -8.65 19.45
C GLU A 30 -26.86 -8.43 19.48
N ILE A 31 -26.30 -7.82 18.45
CA ILE A 31 -24.85 -7.55 18.38
C ILE A 31 -24.43 -6.48 19.40
N ALA A 32 -25.30 -5.53 19.71
CA ALA A 32 -25.05 -4.54 20.75
C ALA A 32 -24.85 -5.22 22.13
N GLN A 33 -25.68 -6.23 22.45
CA GLN A 33 -25.55 -7.01 23.69
C GLN A 33 -24.23 -7.82 23.73
N GLU A 34 -23.85 -8.42 22.61
CA GLU A 34 -22.59 -9.21 22.52
C GLU A 34 -21.33 -8.35 22.65
N THR A 35 -21.35 -7.17 22.04
CA THR A 35 -20.17 -6.31 21.94
C THR A 35 -20.06 -5.25 23.02
N GLY A 36 -21.14 -4.97 23.75
CA GLY A 36 -21.26 -3.87 24.70
C GLY A 36 -21.39 -2.48 24.04
N LEU A 37 -21.57 -2.42 22.73
CA LEU A 37 -21.78 -1.17 22.01
C LEU A 37 -23.26 -0.77 22.05
N PRO A 38 -23.62 0.53 21.96
CA PRO A 38 -25.00 0.97 21.88
C PRO A 38 -25.70 0.44 20.61
N ALA A 39 -26.94 -0.05 20.75
CA ALA A 39 -27.76 -0.41 19.59
C ALA A 39 -28.06 0.82 18.73
N GLY A 40 -28.28 0.62 17.44
CA GLY A 40 -28.62 1.70 16.50
C GLY A 40 -27.43 2.53 16.01
N ILE A 41 -26.18 2.21 16.38
CA ILE A 41 -25.01 2.87 15.80
C ILE A 41 -25.04 2.73 14.26
N PRO A 42 -24.86 3.82 13.49
CA PRO A 42 -24.81 3.74 12.03
C PRO A 42 -23.58 2.95 11.57
N ILE A 43 -23.80 2.08 10.57
CA ILE A 43 -22.76 1.30 9.90
C ILE A 43 -22.58 1.89 8.51
N CYS A 44 -21.35 2.34 8.20
CA CYS A 44 -21.00 2.89 6.89
C CYS A 44 -20.54 1.80 5.93
N GLY A 45 -20.57 2.09 4.62
CA GLY A 45 -20.10 1.19 3.57
C GLY A 45 -18.62 0.81 3.71
N GLY A 46 -17.82 1.72 4.26
CA GLY A 46 -16.39 1.51 4.46
C GLY A 46 -15.59 1.53 3.17
N ALA A 47 -14.30 1.34 3.28
CA ALA A 47 -13.37 1.29 2.16
C ALA A 47 -12.26 0.27 2.43
N GLY A 48 -11.37 0.05 1.45
CA GLY A 48 -10.21 -0.81 1.62
C GLY A 48 -9.24 -0.30 2.69
N ASP A 49 -8.44 -1.19 3.23
CA ASP A 49 -7.48 -0.97 4.31
C ASP A 49 -6.53 0.20 4.07
N THR A 50 -5.99 0.32 2.85
CA THR A 50 -5.11 1.43 2.46
C THR A 50 -5.79 2.79 2.62
N MET A 51 -7.04 2.93 2.16
CA MET A 51 -7.80 4.20 2.30
C MET A 51 -8.09 4.51 3.77
N GLN A 52 -8.37 3.48 4.59
CA GLN A 52 -8.57 3.66 6.02
C GLN A 52 -7.25 4.00 6.73
N SER A 53 -6.13 3.43 6.30
CA SER A 53 -4.79 3.79 6.79
C SER A 53 -4.43 5.24 6.48
N MET A 54 -4.85 5.76 5.33
CA MET A 54 -4.67 7.19 5.01
C MET A 54 -5.41 8.09 6.01
N ILE A 55 -6.67 7.75 6.37
CA ILE A 55 -7.42 8.48 7.40
C ILE A 55 -6.71 8.37 8.75
N GLY A 56 -6.37 7.16 9.17
CA GLY A 56 -5.72 6.90 10.46
C GLY A 56 -4.37 7.60 10.63
N SER A 57 -3.62 7.78 9.53
CA SER A 57 -2.35 8.53 9.52
C SER A 57 -2.53 10.06 9.37
N GLY A 58 -3.76 10.54 9.21
CA GLY A 58 -4.04 11.96 8.97
C GLY A 58 -3.73 12.46 7.55
N ASN A 59 -3.47 11.54 6.60
CA ASN A 59 -3.22 11.91 5.21
C ASN A 59 -4.54 12.21 4.47
N MET A 60 -5.08 13.40 4.71
CA MET A 60 -6.40 13.82 4.26
C MET A 60 -6.36 15.04 3.32
N LYS A 61 -5.23 15.74 3.26
CA LYS A 61 -5.11 16.98 2.50
C LYS A 61 -4.25 16.78 1.26
N PRO A 62 -4.58 17.44 0.13
CA PRO A 62 -3.74 17.42 -1.05
C PRO A 62 -2.28 17.81 -0.74
N GLY A 63 -1.34 17.06 -1.28
CA GLY A 63 0.10 17.21 -1.05
C GLY A 63 0.64 16.43 0.14
N GLN A 64 -0.21 15.85 0.98
CA GLN A 64 0.24 14.91 2.01
C GLN A 64 0.53 13.53 1.40
N ALA A 65 1.50 12.83 1.95
CA ALA A 65 1.89 11.48 1.54
C ALA A 65 1.95 10.54 2.73
N VAL A 66 1.72 9.26 2.47
CA VAL A 66 1.90 8.17 3.44
C VAL A 66 2.47 6.96 2.72
N ASP A 67 3.37 6.27 3.38
CA ASP A 67 3.82 4.93 3.00
C ASP A 67 3.16 3.90 3.93
N VAL A 68 2.29 3.08 3.36
CA VAL A 68 1.71 1.92 4.06
C VAL A 68 2.69 0.76 3.88
N ALA A 69 3.72 0.78 4.73
CA ALA A 69 4.83 -0.17 4.67
C ALA A 69 4.54 -1.43 5.49
N GLY A 70 4.53 -2.55 4.81
CA GLY A 70 4.40 -3.89 5.39
C GLY A 70 5.24 -4.88 4.59
N THR A 71 4.72 -6.06 4.33
CA THR A 71 5.31 -7.03 3.37
C THR A 71 5.54 -6.38 2.02
N CYS A 72 4.51 -5.68 1.50
CA CYS A 72 4.60 -4.73 0.40
C CYS A 72 4.79 -3.31 0.96
N SER A 73 5.11 -2.35 0.09
CA SER A 73 5.07 -0.93 0.40
C SER A 73 4.15 -0.25 -0.61
N MET A 74 3.17 0.51 -0.10
CA MET A 74 2.22 1.27 -0.91
C MET A 74 2.35 2.74 -0.57
N PHE A 75 2.95 3.50 -1.48
CA PHE A 75 3.14 4.93 -1.32
C PHE A 75 1.95 5.68 -1.92
N CYS A 76 1.25 6.42 -1.08
CA CYS A 76 0.04 7.16 -1.43
C CYS A 76 0.26 8.67 -1.29
N VAL A 77 -0.21 9.44 -2.26
CA VAL A 77 -0.18 10.91 -2.23
C VAL A 77 -1.58 11.46 -2.47
N SER A 78 -2.09 12.22 -1.52
CA SER A 78 -3.38 12.89 -1.64
C SER A 78 -3.34 14.04 -2.65
N THR A 79 -4.38 14.14 -3.49
CA THR A 79 -4.50 15.14 -4.54
C THR A 79 -5.87 15.81 -4.52
N LYS A 80 -6.04 16.90 -5.26
CA LYS A 80 -7.35 17.56 -5.46
C LYS A 80 -8.23 16.88 -6.50
N GLY A 81 -7.71 15.90 -7.23
CA GLY A 81 -8.37 15.21 -8.33
C GLY A 81 -7.37 14.57 -9.27
N ILE A 82 -7.80 14.26 -10.47
CA ILE A 82 -6.94 13.66 -11.51
C ILE A 82 -5.86 14.65 -11.94
N ILE A 83 -4.63 14.16 -12.01
CA ILE A 83 -3.47 14.83 -12.61
C ILE A 83 -3.15 14.08 -13.91
N PRO A 84 -3.44 14.65 -15.09
CA PRO A 84 -3.33 13.94 -16.37
C PRO A 84 -1.94 13.34 -16.62
N GLU A 85 -0.88 14.01 -16.20
CA GLU A 85 0.51 13.58 -16.37
C GLU A 85 0.81 12.29 -15.60
N LEU A 86 0.23 12.11 -14.41
CA LEU A 86 0.40 10.94 -13.56
C LEU A 86 -0.52 9.78 -13.96
N SER A 87 -1.54 10.05 -14.77
CA SER A 87 -2.50 9.05 -15.25
C SER A 87 -2.10 8.43 -16.60
N LYS A 88 -0.95 8.81 -17.15
CA LYS A 88 -0.44 8.27 -18.42
C LYS A 88 0.01 6.81 -18.23
N LYS A 89 -0.16 6.02 -19.29
CA LYS A 89 0.40 4.67 -19.34
C LYS A 89 1.91 4.72 -19.11
N GLY A 90 2.41 3.84 -18.27
CA GLY A 90 3.84 3.79 -17.92
C GLY A 90 4.25 4.66 -16.72
N ALA A 91 3.32 5.43 -16.14
CA ALA A 91 3.60 6.18 -14.91
C ALA A 91 3.69 5.28 -13.67
N GLY A 92 3.21 4.02 -13.76
CA GLY A 92 3.21 3.07 -12.64
C GLY A 92 2.30 3.47 -11.48
N LEU A 93 1.45 4.48 -11.68
CA LEU A 93 0.60 5.04 -10.64
C LEU A 93 -0.88 4.76 -10.92
N VAL A 94 -1.64 4.54 -9.87
CA VAL A 94 -3.08 4.31 -9.90
C VAL A 94 -3.80 5.45 -9.20
N PHE A 95 -4.84 5.97 -9.83
CA PHE A 95 -5.71 7.01 -9.26
C PHE A 95 -6.93 6.38 -8.58
N ASN A 96 -7.24 6.84 -7.37
CA ASN A 96 -8.43 6.41 -6.64
C ASN A 96 -9.14 7.60 -5.95
N SER A 97 -10.43 7.41 -5.68
CA SER A 97 -11.14 8.22 -4.69
C SER A 97 -10.83 7.72 -3.28
N GLY A 98 -10.80 8.62 -2.33
CA GLY A 98 -10.60 8.28 -0.92
C GLY A 98 -11.89 7.85 -0.21
N SER A 99 -11.79 7.64 1.10
CA SER A 99 -12.90 7.19 1.96
C SER A 99 -13.85 8.30 2.40
N LEU A 100 -13.51 9.55 2.16
CA LEU A 100 -14.35 10.72 2.48
C LEU A 100 -14.73 11.48 1.20
N PRO A 101 -15.82 12.29 1.24
CA PRO A 101 -16.18 13.12 0.11
C PRO A 101 -15.04 14.00 -0.38
N ASP A 102 -14.92 14.16 -1.69
CA ASP A 102 -13.93 15.02 -2.35
C ASP A 102 -12.46 14.75 -2.00
N THR A 103 -12.17 13.54 -1.53
CA THR A 103 -10.78 13.08 -1.30
C THR A 103 -10.34 12.16 -2.43
N TYR A 104 -9.13 12.38 -2.92
CA TYR A 104 -8.52 11.64 -4.03
C TYR A 104 -7.05 11.39 -3.74
N PHE A 105 -6.50 10.34 -4.33
CA PHE A 105 -5.08 10.03 -4.18
C PHE A 105 -4.54 9.25 -5.38
N TYR A 106 -3.24 9.37 -5.58
CA TYR A 106 -2.43 8.47 -6.38
C TYR A 106 -1.65 7.53 -5.48
N TRP A 107 -1.48 6.32 -5.94
CA TRP A 107 -0.61 5.37 -5.27
C TRP A 107 0.20 4.57 -6.27
N GLY A 108 1.41 4.24 -5.84
CA GLY A 108 2.26 3.25 -6.46
C GLY A 108 2.66 2.22 -5.43
N TYR A 109 3.03 1.01 -5.86
CA TYR A 109 3.35 -0.02 -4.90
C TYR A 109 4.53 -0.88 -5.33
N ILE A 110 5.23 -1.41 -4.35
CA ILE A 110 6.32 -2.36 -4.49
C ILE A 110 5.93 -3.64 -3.74
N ARG A 111 5.96 -4.79 -4.43
CA ARG A 111 5.55 -6.08 -3.84
C ARG A 111 6.42 -6.54 -2.69
N THR A 112 7.66 -6.09 -2.63
CA THR A 112 8.68 -6.49 -1.65
C THR A 112 9.21 -5.28 -0.89
N GLY A 113 8.37 -4.61 -0.11
CA GLY A 113 8.78 -3.57 0.83
C GLY A 113 9.56 -4.17 2.00
N GLY A 114 8.95 -4.34 3.15
CA GLY A 114 9.58 -4.98 4.32
C GLY A 114 10.01 -6.43 4.09
N LEU A 115 9.38 -7.13 3.13
CA LEU A 115 9.81 -8.46 2.72
C LEU A 115 11.23 -8.47 2.16
N ALA A 116 11.65 -7.41 1.47
CA ALA A 116 13.01 -7.31 0.94
C ALA A 116 14.05 -7.26 2.07
N LEU A 117 13.79 -6.49 3.12
CA LEU A 117 14.66 -6.43 4.29
C LEU A 117 14.74 -7.78 5.02
N ARG A 118 13.59 -8.45 5.18
CA ARG A 118 13.57 -9.81 5.75
C ARG A 118 14.36 -10.78 4.89
N TRP A 119 14.15 -10.78 3.58
CA TRP A 119 14.90 -11.62 2.66
C TRP A 119 16.41 -11.37 2.77
N PHE A 120 16.85 -10.12 2.86
CA PHE A 120 18.24 -9.76 3.04
C PHE A 120 18.80 -10.33 4.34
N LYS A 121 18.12 -10.12 5.47
CA LYS A 121 18.48 -10.70 6.77
C LYS A 121 18.63 -12.22 6.69
N ASP A 122 17.62 -12.89 6.15
CA ASP A 122 17.51 -14.35 6.19
C ASP A 122 18.46 -15.02 5.20
N ASN A 123 18.58 -14.47 3.98
CA ASN A 123 19.26 -15.15 2.88
C ASN A 123 20.68 -14.62 2.62
N ILE A 124 20.92 -13.33 2.78
CA ILE A 124 22.26 -12.74 2.58
C ILE A 124 23.05 -12.79 3.89
N CYS A 125 22.49 -12.24 4.97
CA CYS A 125 23.17 -12.25 6.28
C CYS A 125 23.13 -13.61 6.98
N LYS A 126 22.29 -14.56 6.53
CA LYS A 126 22.13 -15.90 7.15
C LYS A 126 21.69 -15.83 8.62
N LYS A 127 20.78 -14.92 8.94
CA LYS A 127 20.26 -14.64 10.29
C LYS A 127 18.75 -14.87 10.42
N ALA A 128 18.21 -15.89 9.74
CA ALA A 128 16.78 -16.19 9.74
C ALA A 128 16.20 -16.36 11.15
N GLU A 129 16.93 -17.07 12.02
CA GLU A 129 16.49 -17.39 13.40
C GLU A 129 16.76 -16.27 14.42
N ASP A 130 17.36 -15.14 14.00
CA ASP A 130 17.67 -14.02 14.90
C ASP A 130 16.76 -12.82 14.66
N ASP A 131 15.69 -12.74 15.42
CA ASP A 131 14.74 -11.63 15.34
C ASP A 131 15.33 -10.27 15.78
N ASN A 132 16.41 -10.28 16.58
CA ASN A 132 17.09 -9.06 17.01
C ASN A 132 18.05 -8.50 15.94
N TYR A 133 18.34 -9.25 14.91
CA TYR A 133 19.30 -8.83 13.86
C TYR A 133 18.85 -7.59 13.08
N TYR A 134 17.57 -7.30 13.06
CA TYR A 134 17.06 -6.03 12.49
C TYR A 134 17.67 -4.80 13.15
N ARG A 135 17.93 -4.86 14.47
CA ARG A 135 18.59 -3.77 15.19
C ARG A 135 20.04 -3.60 14.76
N VAL A 136 20.73 -4.70 14.48
CA VAL A 136 22.11 -4.66 13.95
C VAL A 136 22.12 -4.00 12.57
N LEU A 137 21.20 -4.40 11.68
CA LEU A 137 21.07 -3.80 10.35
C LEU A 137 20.73 -2.29 10.44
N GLU A 138 19.89 -1.90 11.38
CA GLU A 138 19.55 -0.48 11.60
C GLU A 138 20.77 0.30 12.11
N GLU A 139 21.51 -0.24 13.07
CA GLU A 139 22.72 0.39 13.62
C GLU A 139 23.82 0.55 12.53
N ASP A 140 23.97 -0.42 11.63
CA ASP A 140 24.90 -0.33 10.51
C ASP A 140 24.42 0.66 9.45
N ALA A 141 23.15 0.62 9.08
CA ALA A 141 22.57 1.58 8.14
C ALA A 141 22.70 3.04 8.60
N ARG A 142 22.67 3.31 9.91
CA ARG A 142 22.88 4.67 10.47
C ARG A 142 24.28 5.24 10.24
N LYS A 143 25.26 4.38 9.98
CA LYS A 143 26.66 4.78 9.70
C LYS A 143 26.86 5.13 8.22
N VAL A 144 25.98 4.67 7.36
CA VAL A 144 26.07 4.89 5.91
C VAL A 144 25.56 6.30 5.56
N PRO A 145 26.30 7.06 4.75
CA PRO A 145 25.87 8.40 4.33
C PRO A 145 24.60 8.33 3.45
N ALA A 146 23.85 9.43 3.42
CA ALA A 146 22.69 9.53 2.55
C ALA A 146 23.10 9.31 1.08
N GLY A 147 22.39 8.41 0.40
CA GLY A 147 22.70 8.00 -0.97
C GLY A 147 23.56 6.73 -1.07
N SER A 148 23.94 6.11 0.07
CA SER A 148 24.60 4.80 0.15
C SER A 148 25.80 4.66 -0.82
N ASP A 149 26.60 5.72 -0.97
CA ASP A 149 27.71 5.83 -1.91
C ASP A 149 27.36 5.45 -3.36
N GLY A 150 26.09 5.66 -3.74
CA GLY A 150 25.56 5.39 -5.06
C GLY A 150 25.04 3.96 -5.27
N VAL A 151 25.11 3.10 -4.27
CA VAL A 151 24.51 1.75 -4.35
C VAL A 151 22.99 1.85 -4.34
N LEU A 152 22.36 1.19 -5.31
CA LEU A 152 20.91 1.12 -5.45
C LEU A 152 20.44 -0.33 -5.37
N PHE A 153 19.38 -0.56 -4.66
CA PHE A 153 18.68 -1.85 -4.65
C PHE A 153 17.35 -1.75 -5.38
N LEU A 154 17.14 -2.61 -6.37
CA LEU A 154 15.85 -2.78 -7.04
C LEU A 154 15.10 -3.95 -6.39
N PRO A 155 14.01 -3.71 -5.65
CA PRO A 155 13.39 -4.71 -4.79
C PRO A 155 12.39 -5.62 -5.52
N TYR A 156 12.66 -6.01 -6.76
CA TYR A 156 11.76 -6.87 -7.55
C TYR A 156 11.97 -8.37 -7.30
N LEU A 157 12.11 -8.76 -6.03
CA LEU A 157 12.39 -10.16 -5.65
C LEU A 157 11.23 -11.13 -5.96
N THR A 158 10.02 -10.62 -6.12
CA THR A 158 8.83 -11.41 -6.51
C THR A 158 8.31 -11.02 -7.90
N GLY A 159 9.19 -10.49 -8.74
CA GLY A 159 8.86 -9.96 -10.05
C GLY A 159 8.45 -8.49 -10.02
N GLY A 160 8.31 -7.92 -11.20
CA GLY A 160 7.93 -6.54 -11.40
C GLY A 160 6.45 -6.25 -11.18
N ILE A 161 6.07 -5.04 -11.52
CA ILE A 161 4.69 -4.54 -11.49
C ILE A 161 4.22 -4.25 -12.92
N ASN A 162 2.97 -3.88 -13.06
CA ASN A 162 2.20 -3.73 -14.31
C ASN A 162 2.98 -3.38 -15.60
N ASP A 163 3.80 -2.33 -15.56
CA ASP A 163 4.51 -1.84 -16.74
C ASP A 163 5.91 -2.48 -16.94
N ILE A 164 6.41 -3.20 -15.94
CA ILE A 164 7.71 -3.88 -15.95
C ILE A 164 7.61 -5.29 -15.36
N PRO A 165 6.78 -6.17 -15.93
CA PRO A 165 6.46 -7.48 -15.33
C PRO A 165 7.68 -8.39 -15.17
N ASP A 166 8.68 -8.27 -16.04
CA ASP A 166 9.89 -9.10 -16.07
C ASP A 166 11.05 -8.55 -15.21
N ALA A 167 10.80 -7.47 -14.45
CA ALA A 167 11.83 -6.92 -13.58
C ALA A 167 12.22 -7.90 -12.46
N VAL A 168 13.50 -7.98 -12.17
CA VAL A 168 14.08 -8.82 -11.12
C VAL A 168 14.85 -7.96 -10.11
N GLY A 169 14.98 -8.46 -8.88
CA GLY A 169 15.77 -7.79 -7.84
C GLY A 169 17.25 -7.76 -8.20
N CYS A 170 17.89 -6.62 -7.99
CA CYS A 170 19.34 -6.51 -8.16
C CYS A 170 19.91 -5.34 -7.35
N PHE A 171 21.22 -5.43 -7.06
CA PHE A 171 22.02 -4.31 -6.58
C PHE A 171 22.79 -3.71 -7.75
N LEU A 172 22.80 -2.38 -7.84
CA LEU A 172 23.51 -1.62 -8.87
C LEU A 172 24.62 -0.79 -8.23
N ASN A 173 25.65 -0.48 -9.03
CA ASN A 173 26.80 0.35 -8.65
C ASN A 173 27.65 -0.22 -7.49
N MET A 174 27.63 -1.52 -7.28
CA MET A 174 28.56 -2.16 -6.33
C MET A 174 29.99 -2.07 -6.83
N THR A 175 30.92 -1.81 -5.94
CA THR A 175 32.37 -1.78 -6.17
C THR A 175 33.06 -2.75 -5.22
N MET A 176 34.38 -2.88 -5.34
CA MET A 176 35.19 -3.69 -4.42
C MET A 176 35.17 -3.13 -2.98
N ASP A 177 34.86 -1.87 -2.79
CA ASP A 177 34.78 -1.20 -1.49
C ASP A 177 33.36 -1.22 -0.89
N THR A 178 32.37 -1.82 -1.61
CA THR A 178 31.02 -1.99 -1.10
C THR A 178 30.99 -3.10 -0.06
N ASP A 179 30.66 -2.78 1.17
CA ASP A 179 30.47 -3.71 2.30
C ASP A 179 29.01 -3.75 2.78
N GLN A 180 28.78 -4.27 4.00
CA GLN A 180 27.41 -4.38 4.58
C GLN A 180 26.80 -3.04 4.95
#